data_ddd1735b36cf3f20905ec2c9c9471563
#
_entry.id   ddd1735b36cf3f20905ec2c9c9471563
#
_cell.length_a   1.000
_cell.length_b   1.000
_cell.length_c   1.000
_cell.angle_alpha   90.00
_cell.angle_beta   90.00
_cell.angle_gamma   90.00
#
_symmetry.space_group_name_H-M   'P 1'
#
loop_
_entity.id
_entity.type
_entity.pdbx_description
1 polymer ?
#
loop_
_entity_poly.entity_id
_entity_poly.type
_entity_poly.pdbx_seq_one_letter_code
_entity_poly.pdbx_strand_id
1 'polypeptide(L)'
;MIGTQKRLRIVGQGPSTRIRLLGDWSDSPLDGVREARGIERALDKVLRDQVRRAREAGCSWTQVGDALGTSKQAAWERFSGEE
;
A
#
# COMPACT_ATOMS: atom_id res chain seq x y z
N MET A 1 -4.88 -26.20 -20.70
CA MET A 1 -3.64 -25.93 -20.00
C MET A 1 -3.76 -24.66 -19.18
N ILE A 2 -3.14 -24.68 -18.07
CA ILE A 2 -3.18 -23.51 -17.21
C ILE A 2 -1.96 -22.65 -17.49
N GLY A 3 -2.18 -21.43 -17.84
CA GLY A 3 -1.12 -20.48 -18.04
C GLY A 3 -0.50 -20.01 -16.74
N THR A 4 0.51 -19.18 -16.85
CA THR A 4 1.13 -18.54 -15.71
C THR A 4 0.12 -17.61 -15.07
N GLN A 5 -0.05 -17.76 -13.78
CA GLN A 5 -0.92 -16.85 -13.04
C GLN A 5 -0.24 -15.51 -12.86
N LYS A 6 -0.97 -14.46 -13.20
CA LYS A 6 -0.49 -13.08 -13.01
C LYS A 6 -0.96 -12.61 -11.64
N ARG A 7 -0.03 -12.41 -10.74
CA ARG A 7 -0.38 -12.02 -9.38
C ARG A 7 0.73 -11.20 -8.73
N LEU A 8 0.35 -10.54 -7.67
CA LEU A 8 1.28 -9.75 -6.88
C LEU A 8 1.94 -10.62 -5.83
N ARG A 9 3.20 -10.36 -5.58
CA ARG A 9 3.92 -10.97 -4.47
C ARG A 9 4.63 -9.89 -3.67
N ILE A 10 4.43 -9.93 -2.36
CA ILE A 10 5.13 -9.05 -1.44
C ILE A 10 6.32 -9.80 -0.89
N VAL A 11 7.50 -9.23 -0.98
CA VAL A 11 8.76 -9.84 -0.57
C VAL A 11 9.42 -8.95 0.45
N GLY A 12 9.82 -9.55 1.57
CA GLY A 12 10.48 -8.83 2.64
C GLY A 12 9.51 -8.30 3.67
N GLN A 13 10.05 -7.63 4.67
CA GLN A 13 9.28 -7.04 5.77
C GLN A 13 9.82 -5.68 6.13
N GLY A 14 8.95 -4.84 6.67
CA GLY A 14 9.35 -3.51 7.12
C GLY A 14 9.82 -2.63 5.99
N PRO A 15 10.81 -1.78 6.25
CA PRO A 15 11.23 -0.79 5.24
C PRO A 15 11.85 -1.40 4.00
N SER A 16 12.19 -2.68 4.04
CA SER A 16 12.77 -3.39 2.88
C SER A 16 11.74 -4.18 2.10
N THR A 17 10.46 -4.02 2.40
CA THR A 17 9.41 -4.74 1.69
C THR A 17 9.40 -4.37 0.22
N ARG A 18 9.37 -5.39 -0.63
CA ARG A 18 9.32 -5.23 -2.08
C ARG A 18 8.06 -5.86 -2.62
N ILE A 19 7.53 -5.27 -3.68
CA ILE A 19 6.33 -5.76 -4.36
C ILE A 19 6.72 -6.14 -5.77
N ARG A 20 6.31 -7.33 -6.18
CA ARG A 20 6.63 -7.85 -7.50
C ARG A 20 5.38 -8.41 -8.16
N LEU A 21 5.15 -8.03 -9.41
CA LEU A 21 4.10 -8.65 -10.21
C LEU A 21 4.64 -9.97 -10.76
N LEU A 22 3.89 -11.04 -10.54
CA LEU A 22 4.23 -12.35 -11.08
C LEU A 22 3.43 -12.60 -12.35
N GLY A 23 4.06 -13.27 -13.29
CA GLY A 23 3.48 -13.56 -14.59
C GLY A 23 4.00 -12.61 -15.64
N ASP A 24 3.61 -12.86 -16.87
CA ASP A 24 4.03 -12.09 -18.02
C ASP A 24 2.89 -11.19 -18.49
N TRP A 25 3.13 -9.88 -18.45
CA TRP A 25 2.16 -8.88 -18.87
C TRP A 25 2.54 -8.22 -20.19
N SER A 26 3.57 -8.75 -20.87
CA SER A 26 4.13 -8.11 -22.07
C SER A 26 3.13 -8.04 -23.23
N ASP A 27 2.21 -9.00 -23.33
CA ASP A 27 1.17 -9.02 -24.36
C ASP A 27 -0.07 -8.22 -23.98
N SER A 28 -0.14 -7.73 -22.75
CA SER A 28 -1.27 -6.97 -22.24
C SER A 28 -0.81 -5.86 -21.30
N PRO A 29 -0.01 -4.92 -21.80
CA PRO A 29 0.61 -3.92 -20.92
C PRO A 29 -0.38 -3.03 -20.20
N LEU A 30 -1.51 -2.68 -20.82
CA LEU A 30 -2.51 -1.87 -20.15
C LEU A 30 -3.26 -2.66 -19.08
N ASP A 31 -3.39 -3.97 -19.24
CA ASP A 31 -3.97 -4.80 -18.18
C ASP A 31 -3.04 -4.86 -16.98
N GLY A 32 -1.73 -4.87 -17.20
CA GLY A 32 -0.76 -4.75 -16.12
C GLY A 32 -0.93 -3.45 -15.34
N VAL A 33 -1.15 -2.34 -16.04
CA VAL A 33 -1.40 -1.05 -15.40
C VAL A 33 -2.67 -1.09 -14.56
N ARG A 34 -3.75 -1.63 -15.12
CA ARG A 34 -5.03 -1.73 -14.38
C ARG A 34 -4.88 -2.59 -13.14
N GLU A 35 -4.17 -3.70 -13.27
CA GLU A 35 -3.93 -4.59 -12.14
C GLU A 35 -3.13 -3.90 -11.04
N ALA A 36 -2.07 -3.22 -11.42
CA ALA A 36 -1.25 -2.48 -10.46
C ALA A 36 -2.06 -1.40 -9.75
N ARG A 37 -2.93 -0.71 -10.48
CA ARG A 37 -3.81 0.31 -9.89
C ARG A 37 -4.78 -0.30 -8.88
N GLY A 38 -5.32 -1.49 -9.19
CA GLY A 38 -6.21 -2.20 -8.26
C GLY A 38 -5.50 -2.56 -6.97
N ILE A 39 -4.26 -2.99 -7.08
CA ILE A 39 -3.45 -3.34 -5.91
C ILE A 39 -3.13 -2.09 -5.09
N GLU A 40 -2.81 -0.99 -5.75
CA GLU A 40 -2.54 0.28 -5.10
C GLU A 40 -3.73 0.73 -4.26
N ARG A 41 -4.94 0.59 -4.80
CA ARG A 41 -6.17 0.93 -4.07
C ARG A 41 -6.37 0.02 -2.86
N ALA A 42 -6.09 -1.27 -3.01
CA ALA A 42 -6.21 -2.23 -1.91
C ALA A 42 -5.22 -1.90 -0.80
N LEU A 43 -3.98 -1.56 -1.17
CA LEU A 43 -2.95 -1.17 -0.22
C LEU A 43 -3.29 0.14 0.49
N ASP A 44 -3.88 1.09 -0.23
CA ASP A 44 -4.32 2.34 0.38
C ASP A 44 -5.35 2.10 1.48
N LYS A 45 -6.27 1.18 1.22
CA LYS A 45 -7.29 0.80 2.20
C LYS A 45 -6.68 0.18 3.45
N VAL A 46 -5.71 -0.71 3.26
CA VAL A 46 -4.98 -1.33 4.37
C VAL A 46 -4.23 -0.24 5.16
N LEU A 47 -3.58 0.67 4.46
CA LEU A 47 -2.82 1.74 5.09
C LEU A 47 -3.71 2.64 5.96
N ARG A 48 -4.87 3.01 5.44
CA ARG A 48 -5.84 3.82 6.19
C ARG A 48 -6.31 3.11 7.44
N ASP A 49 -6.58 1.81 7.34
CA ASP A 49 -6.99 1.02 8.48
C ASP A 49 -5.88 0.94 9.53
N GLN A 50 -4.64 0.76 9.12
CA GLN A 50 -3.52 0.70 10.04
C GLN A 50 -3.27 2.04 10.73
N VAL A 51 -3.40 3.14 10.01
CA VAL A 51 -3.27 4.48 10.61
C VAL A 51 -4.36 4.70 11.65
N ARG A 52 -5.60 4.32 11.33
CA ARG A 52 -6.71 4.43 12.29
C ARG A 52 -6.41 3.63 13.56
N ARG A 53 -5.95 2.41 13.42
CA ARG A 53 -5.59 1.56 14.57
C ARG A 53 -4.46 2.17 15.40
N ALA A 54 -3.48 2.75 14.75
CA ALA A 54 -2.39 3.43 15.45
C ALA A 54 -2.93 4.61 16.27
N ARG A 55 -3.82 5.39 15.67
CA ARG A 55 -4.44 6.51 16.37
C ARG A 55 -5.27 6.05 17.56
N GLU A 56 -6.04 5.00 17.39
CA GLU A 56 -6.83 4.41 18.48
C GLU A 56 -5.95 3.90 19.61
N ALA A 57 -4.75 3.44 19.30
CA ALA A 57 -3.76 2.99 20.28
C ALA A 57 -3.01 4.14 20.95
N GLY A 58 -3.29 5.39 20.56
CA GLY A 58 -2.70 6.57 21.18
C GLY A 58 -1.49 7.14 20.47
N CYS A 59 -1.15 6.65 19.30
CA CYS A 59 -0.03 7.19 18.54
C CYS A 59 -0.34 8.59 18.05
N SER A 60 0.64 9.48 18.14
CA SER A 60 0.50 10.87 17.67
C SER A 60 0.62 10.95 16.14
N TRP A 61 0.15 12.05 15.57
CA TRP A 61 0.36 12.30 14.15
C TRP A 61 1.83 12.43 13.78
N THR A 62 2.67 12.90 14.71
CA THR A 62 4.11 12.92 14.51
C THR A 62 4.65 11.50 14.34
N GLN A 63 4.22 10.58 15.21
CA GLN A 63 4.64 9.20 15.13
C GLN A 63 4.13 8.53 13.85
N VAL A 64 2.89 8.81 13.47
CA VAL A 64 2.33 8.27 12.22
C VAL A 64 3.11 8.81 11.02
N GLY A 65 3.38 10.12 11.00
CA GLY A 65 4.17 10.72 9.93
C GLY A 65 5.55 10.10 9.82
N ASP A 66 6.23 9.90 10.94
CA ASP A 66 7.54 9.26 10.96
C ASP A 66 7.48 7.83 10.40
N ALA A 67 6.47 7.07 10.78
CA ALA A 67 6.29 5.71 10.26
C ALA A 67 6.03 5.68 8.76
N LEU A 68 5.34 6.69 8.25
CA LEU A 68 5.04 6.81 6.82
C LEU A 68 6.19 7.43 6.01
N GLY A 69 7.19 7.99 6.69
CA GLY A 69 8.27 8.69 6.01
C GLY A 69 7.84 10.06 5.50
N THR A 70 6.89 10.71 6.17
CA THR A 70 6.36 12.00 5.76
C THR A 70 6.23 12.93 6.98
N SER A 71 5.82 14.17 6.76
CA SER A 71 5.62 15.11 7.84
C SER A 71 4.33 14.83 8.61
N LYS A 72 4.26 15.31 9.84
CA LYS A 72 3.04 15.29 10.64
C LYS A 72 1.87 15.90 9.88
N GLN A 73 2.10 17.07 9.25
CA GLN A 73 1.06 17.78 8.53
C GLN A 73 0.54 16.98 7.33
N ALA A 74 1.45 16.38 6.56
CA ALA A 74 1.05 15.57 5.42
C ALA A 74 0.26 14.32 5.84
N ALA A 75 0.68 13.68 6.94
CA ALA A 75 -0.04 12.52 7.47
C ALA A 75 -1.44 12.92 7.93
N TRP A 76 -1.55 14.04 8.65
CA TRP A 76 -2.83 14.54 9.12
C TRP A 76 -3.76 14.88 7.96
N GLU A 77 -3.26 15.60 6.96
CA GLU A 77 -4.07 15.97 5.80
C GLU A 77 -4.61 14.77 5.07
N ARG A 78 -3.80 13.72 4.96
CA ARG A 78 -4.20 12.53 4.20
C ARG A 78 -5.16 11.62 4.98
N PHE A 79 -4.97 11.48 6.28
CA PHE A 79 -5.66 10.43 7.05
C PHE A 79 -6.61 10.93 8.14
N SER A 80 -6.66 12.21 8.45
CA SER A 80 -7.48 12.69 9.57
C SER A 80 -8.97 12.43 9.37
N GLY A 81 -9.43 12.37 8.14
CA GLY A 81 -10.84 12.08 7.86
C GLY A 81 -11.26 10.66 8.21
N GLU A 82 -10.32 9.79 8.52
CA GLU A 82 -10.59 8.39 8.86
C GLU A 82 -10.88 8.18 10.35
N GLU A 83 -10.73 9.19 11.16
CA GLU A 83 -10.96 9.10 12.61
C GLU A 83 -12.43 9.11 12.99
#